data_0fb2b41fdf0d1117bfcf1eec36e9bf2a
#
_entry.id   0fb2b41fdf0d1117bfcf1eec36e9bf2a
#
_cell.length_a   1.000
_cell.length_b   1.000
_cell.length_c   1.000
_cell.angle_alpha   90.00
_cell.angle_beta   90.00
_cell.angle_gamma   90.00
#
_symmetry.space_group_name_H-M   'P 1'
#
loop_
_entity.id
_entity.type
_entity.pdbx_description
1 polymer ?
#
loop_
_entity_poly.entity_id
_entity_poly.type
_entity_poly.pdbx_seq_one_letter_code
_entity_poly.pdbx_strand_id
1 'polypeptide(L)'
;MSMLNRKDLEHLERRELQLTLLSAVFVLVQAAGLAVLMYPLVFVRVDNGNKWTLRVAYFGFCVLTLLFVGYLLDRQRLVRKLKQDLLEQLERNVQLRQQASVDILQSMPGQDHFWDRLAMEHRRAMTMHKTLSLLLVQSKRGSSTGNAEKNTAAAGDAAKAMSRKLRPTDSIYNLSPDIFAVVLPESDTLNAKQVAARLQEELRPVRAMHGTTFEISVHNYPEHVRSSHEMEDIVKSLLPDTQKTDLPVPVGTA
;
A
#
# COMPACT_ATOMS: atom_id res chain seq x y z
N MET A 1 -0.18 -9.43 -1.80
CA MET A 1 -0.95 -9.57 -3.03
C MET A 1 0.03 -9.39 -4.17
N SER A 2 0.40 -10.50 -4.84
CA SER A 2 1.49 -10.54 -5.83
C SER A 2 1.19 -9.60 -6.96
N MET A 3 2.21 -8.87 -7.39
CA MET A 3 2.17 -8.08 -8.61
C MET A 3 1.76 -9.00 -9.77
N LEU A 4 0.49 -8.95 -10.14
CA LEU A 4 0.07 -9.39 -11.45
C LEU A 4 0.88 -8.58 -12.45
N ASN A 5 1.76 -9.28 -13.13
CA ASN A 5 2.72 -8.68 -14.04
C ASN A 5 1.93 -7.90 -15.09
N ARG A 6 2.26 -6.63 -15.32
CA ARG A 6 1.61 -5.75 -16.31
C ARG A 6 1.48 -6.44 -17.68
N LYS A 7 2.41 -7.33 -18.00
CA LYS A 7 2.40 -8.18 -19.20
C LYS A 7 1.27 -9.21 -19.18
N ASP A 8 0.91 -9.77 -18.03
CA ASP A 8 -0.17 -10.76 -17.93
C ASP A 8 -1.54 -10.08 -18.08
N LEU A 9 -1.69 -8.85 -17.60
CA LEU A 9 -2.90 -8.02 -17.81
C LEU A 9 -3.08 -7.65 -19.29
N GLU A 10 -2.02 -7.23 -20.00
CA GLU A 10 -2.06 -6.93 -21.43
C GLU A 10 -2.39 -8.19 -22.26
N HIS A 11 -1.90 -9.35 -21.87
CA HIS A 11 -2.24 -10.63 -22.50
C HIS A 11 -3.69 -11.04 -22.28
N LEU A 12 -4.22 -10.82 -21.08
CA LEU A 12 -5.63 -11.09 -20.76
C LEU A 12 -6.55 -10.13 -21.53
N GLU A 13 -6.21 -8.85 -21.61
CA GLU A 13 -6.98 -7.87 -22.40
C GLU A 13 -7.01 -8.20 -23.89
N ARG A 14 -5.90 -8.61 -24.46
CA ARG A 14 -5.85 -9.05 -25.87
C ARG A 14 -6.69 -10.29 -26.11
N ARG A 15 -6.69 -11.25 -25.20
CA ARG A 15 -7.54 -12.46 -25.30
C ARG A 15 -9.03 -12.15 -25.15
N GLU A 16 -9.41 -11.29 -24.21
CA GLU A 16 -10.81 -10.83 -24.08
C GLU A 16 -11.26 -10.07 -25.32
N LEU A 17 -10.40 -9.23 -25.90
CA LEU A 17 -10.66 -8.54 -27.15
C LEU A 17 -10.84 -9.50 -28.32
N GLN A 18 -9.96 -10.50 -28.45
CA GLN A 18 -10.06 -11.51 -29.51
C GLN A 18 -11.34 -12.35 -29.37
N LEU A 19 -11.69 -12.79 -28.15
CA LEU A 19 -12.88 -13.59 -27.91
C LEU A 19 -14.17 -12.80 -28.20
N THR A 20 -14.24 -11.54 -27.85
CA THR A 20 -15.40 -10.69 -28.11
C THR A 20 -15.51 -10.28 -29.57
N LEU A 21 -14.40 -10.02 -30.25
CA LEU A 21 -14.36 -9.79 -31.69
C LEU A 21 -14.79 -11.05 -32.45
N LEU A 22 -14.29 -12.20 -32.04
CA LEU A 22 -14.61 -13.50 -32.60
C LEU A 22 -16.10 -13.84 -32.41
N SER A 23 -16.68 -13.54 -31.23
CA SER A 23 -18.13 -13.73 -30.99
C SER A 23 -18.98 -12.77 -31.81
N ALA A 24 -18.59 -11.52 -32.00
CA ALA A 24 -19.30 -10.56 -32.82
C ALA A 24 -19.25 -10.95 -34.31
N VAL A 25 -18.08 -11.39 -34.80
CA VAL A 25 -17.92 -11.92 -36.17
C VAL A 25 -18.75 -13.18 -36.35
N PHE A 26 -18.78 -14.09 -35.38
CA PHE A 26 -19.59 -15.32 -35.45
C PHE A 26 -21.07 -15.01 -35.54
N VAL A 27 -21.59 -14.07 -34.73
CA VAL A 27 -23.00 -13.62 -34.81
C VAL A 27 -23.28 -12.98 -36.18
N LEU A 28 -22.36 -12.18 -36.72
CA LEU A 28 -22.51 -11.56 -38.04
C LEU A 28 -22.52 -12.59 -39.16
N VAL A 29 -21.65 -13.58 -39.11
CA VAL A 29 -21.61 -14.68 -40.12
C VAL A 29 -22.87 -15.54 -40.04
N GLN A 30 -23.33 -15.88 -38.84
CA GLN A 30 -24.60 -16.62 -38.70
C GLN A 30 -25.79 -15.80 -39.20
N ALA A 31 -25.88 -14.53 -38.89
CA ALA A 31 -26.93 -13.65 -39.37
C ALA A 31 -26.90 -13.49 -40.89
N ALA A 32 -25.72 -13.33 -41.49
CA ALA A 32 -25.53 -13.26 -42.93
C ALA A 32 -25.92 -14.60 -43.62
N GLY A 33 -25.50 -15.73 -43.03
CA GLY A 33 -25.88 -17.07 -43.55
C GLY A 33 -27.41 -17.30 -43.55
N LEU A 34 -28.05 -16.89 -42.45
CA LEU A 34 -29.50 -17.00 -42.34
C LEU A 34 -30.22 -16.05 -43.32
N ALA A 35 -29.69 -14.84 -43.51
CA ALA A 35 -30.22 -13.89 -44.49
C ALA A 35 -30.10 -14.41 -45.94
N VAL A 36 -28.96 -15.02 -46.29
CA VAL A 36 -28.77 -15.65 -47.63
C VAL A 36 -29.68 -16.82 -47.84
N LEU A 37 -29.91 -17.68 -46.82
CA LEU A 37 -30.83 -18.82 -46.89
C LEU A 37 -32.29 -18.38 -47.01
N MET A 38 -32.68 -17.29 -46.34
CA MET A 38 -34.01 -16.72 -46.39
C MET A 38 -34.30 -15.94 -47.67
N TYR A 39 -33.26 -15.45 -48.36
CA TYR A 39 -33.40 -14.65 -49.58
C TYR A 39 -34.20 -15.33 -50.68
N PRO A 40 -33.94 -16.60 -51.11
CA PRO A 40 -34.71 -17.28 -52.13
C PRO A 40 -36.13 -17.59 -51.69
N LEU A 41 -36.36 -17.85 -50.41
CA LEU A 41 -37.69 -18.08 -49.83
C LEU A 41 -38.55 -16.81 -49.87
N VAL A 42 -37.98 -15.65 -49.60
CA VAL A 42 -38.68 -14.36 -49.51
C VAL A 42 -38.91 -13.73 -50.89
N PHE A 43 -37.94 -13.89 -51.82
CA PHE A 43 -37.96 -13.18 -53.10
C PHE A 43 -38.26 -14.06 -54.32
N VAL A 44 -37.95 -15.39 -54.29
CA VAL A 44 -38.07 -16.29 -55.48
C VAL A 44 -39.25 -17.23 -55.39
N ARG A 45 -39.61 -17.80 -54.24
CA ARG A 45 -40.59 -18.90 -54.11
C ARG A 45 -41.94 -18.52 -53.52
N VAL A 46 -42.31 -17.27 -53.39
CA VAL A 46 -43.52 -16.88 -52.66
C VAL A 46 -44.73 -16.88 -53.56
N ASP A 47 -45.69 -17.70 -53.19
CA ASP A 47 -47.10 -17.70 -53.74
C ASP A 47 -47.81 -16.41 -53.30
N ASN A 48 -48.76 -15.93 -54.09
CA ASN A 48 -49.22 -14.55 -54.18
C ASN A 48 -49.90 -13.92 -52.93
N GLY A 49 -50.02 -14.65 -51.79
CA GLY A 49 -50.75 -14.14 -50.64
C GLY A 49 -50.01 -13.37 -49.56
N ASN A 50 -48.69 -13.58 -49.38
CA ASN A 50 -47.98 -13.10 -48.16
C ASN A 50 -46.64 -12.44 -48.42
N LYS A 51 -46.40 -11.94 -49.63
CA LYS A 51 -45.11 -11.38 -50.06
C LYS A 51 -44.64 -10.17 -49.22
N TRP A 52 -45.57 -9.34 -48.82
CA TRP A 52 -45.25 -8.11 -48.10
C TRP A 52 -44.82 -8.41 -46.67
N THR A 53 -45.53 -9.26 -45.97
CA THR A 53 -45.22 -9.66 -44.57
C THR A 53 -43.85 -10.33 -44.45
N LEU A 54 -43.48 -11.20 -45.39
CA LEU A 54 -42.18 -11.87 -45.41
C LEU A 54 -41.03 -10.92 -45.68
N ARG A 55 -41.22 -9.95 -46.57
CA ARG A 55 -40.19 -8.90 -46.83
C ARG A 55 -39.97 -8.00 -45.63
N VAL A 56 -41.05 -7.58 -44.95
CA VAL A 56 -40.99 -6.77 -43.74
C VAL A 56 -40.26 -7.54 -42.63
N ALA A 57 -40.57 -8.81 -42.43
CA ALA A 57 -39.89 -9.66 -41.44
C ALA A 57 -38.39 -9.81 -41.73
N TYR A 58 -38.02 -9.99 -43.02
CA TYR A 58 -36.60 -10.05 -43.42
C TYR A 58 -35.83 -8.77 -43.13
N PHE A 59 -36.37 -7.61 -43.52
CA PHE A 59 -35.74 -6.32 -43.18
C PHE A 59 -35.73 -6.05 -41.68
N GLY A 60 -36.78 -6.39 -40.95
CA GLY A 60 -36.85 -6.31 -39.50
C GLY A 60 -35.74 -7.13 -38.83
N PHE A 61 -35.50 -8.36 -39.32
CA PHE A 61 -34.41 -9.19 -38.82
C PHE A 61 -33.01 -8.58 -39.07
N CYS A 62 -32.78 -8.03 -40.26
CA CYS A 62 -31.52 -7.37 -40.59
C CYS A 62 -31.25 -6.14 -39.69
N VAL A 63 -32.27 -5.32 -39.47
CA VAL A 63 -32.18 -4.16 -38.60
C VAL A 63 -31.92 -4.58 -37.15
N LEU A 64 -32.62 -5.58 -36.63
CA LEU A 64 -32.46 -6.11 -35.28
C LEU A 64 -31.02 -6.63 -35.05
N THR A 65 -30.48 -7.35 -36.04
CA THR A 65 -29.10 -7.88 -35.97
C THR A 65 -28.08 -6.76 -35.92
N LEU A 66 -28.24 -5.71 -36.74
CA LEU A 66 -27.35 -4.54 -36.72
C LEU A 66 -27.40 -3.78 -35.38
N LEU A 67 -28.61 -3.61 -34.83
CA LEU A 67 -28.80 -3.00 -33.52
C LEU A 67 -28.16 -3.84 -32.42
N PHE A 68 -28.27 -5.16 -32.49
CA PHE A 68 -27.68 -6.07 -31.51
C PHE A 68 -26.14 -6.01 -31.55
N VAL A 69 -25.52 -5.99 -32.73
CA VAL A 69 -24.08 -5.83 -32.89
C VAL A 69 -23.64 -4.45 -32.37
N GLY A 70 -24.39 -3.39 -32.70
CA GLY A 70 -24.13 -2.04 -32.17
C GLY A 70 -24.14 -2.00 -30.62
N TYR A 71 -25.15 -2.63 -30.02
CA TYR A 71 -25.28 -2.76 -28.57
C TYR A 71 -24.10 -3.50 -27.94
N LEU A 72 -23.66 -4.62 -28.54
CA LEU A 72 -22.49 -5.37 -28.04
C LEU A 72 -21.20 -4.54 -28.07
N LEU A 73 -20.99 -3.76 -29.13
CA LEU A 73 -19.83 -2.88 -29.25
C LEU A 73 -19.87 -1.74 -28.23
N ASP A 74 -21.01 -1.15 -27.99
CA ASP A 74 -21.17 -0.05 -27.03
C ASP A 74 -20.98 -0.56 -25.58
N ARG A 75 -21.56 -1.72 -25.26
CA ARG A 75 -21.34 -2.37 -23.97
C ARG A 75 -19.85 -2.64 -23.68
N GLN A 76 -19.09 -3.05 -24.68
CA GLN A 76 -17.64 -3.28 -24.53
C GLN A 76 -16.88 -1.99 -24.25
N ARG A 77 -17.25 -0.89 -24.91
CA ARG A 77 -16.65 0.43 -24.66
C ARG A 77 -16.89 0.89 -23.21
N LEU A 78 -18.08 0.67 -22.69
CA LEU A 78 -18.44 1.01 -21.32
C LEU A 78 -17.62 0.21 -20.29
N VAL A 79 -17.51 -1.11 -20.47
CA VAL A 79 -16.73 -1.97 -19.57
C VAL A 79 -15.25 -1.58 -19.56
N ARG A 80 -14.67 -1.23 -20.72
CA ARG A 80 -13.29 -0.76 -20.80
C ARG A 80 -13.07 0.55 -20.06
N LYS A 81 -13.96 1.52 -20.25
CA LYS A 81 -13.89 2.80 -19.51
C LYS A 81 -13.93 2.57 -18.00
N LEU A 82 -14.87 1.75 -17.52
CA LEU A 82 -14.98 1.42 -16.10
C LEU A 82 -13.72 0.73 -15.53
N LYS A 83 -13.11 -0.18 -16.29
CA LYS A 83 -11.85 -0.83 -15.89
C LYS A 83 -10.70 0.18 -15.81
N GLN A 84 -10.59 1.09 -16.77
CA GLN A 84 -9.57 2.14 -16.78
C GLN A 84 -9.75 3.11 -15.62
N ASP A 85 -10.95 3.58 -15.36
CA ASP A 85 -11.27 4.46 -14.24
C ASP A 85 -10.94 3.79 -12.89
N LEU A 86 -11.24 2.49 -12.76
CA LEU A 86 -10.91 1.73 -11.55
C LEU A 86 -9.39 1.62 -11.33
N LEU A 87 -8.64 1.33 -12.39
CA LEU A 87 -7.16 1.25 -12.31
C LEU A 87 -6.56 2.61 -11.94
N GLU A 88 -7.03 3.69 -12.55
CA GLU A 88 -6.59 5.04 -12.22
C GLU A 88 -6.90 5.41 -10.76
N GLN A 89 -8.08 5.06 -10.26
CA GLN A 89 -8.43 5.28 -8.85
C GLN A 89 -7.54 4.46 -7.90
N LEU A 90 -7.20 3.22 -8.26
CA LEU A 90 -6.28 2.40 -7.48
C LEU A 90 -4.88 3.00 -7.45
N GLU A 91 -4.35 3.44 -8.59
CA GLU A 91 -3.05 4.10 -8.67
C GLU A 91 -3.02 5.39 -7.85
N ARG A 92 -4.04 6.24 -7.94
CA ARG A 92 -4.17 7.44 -7.13
C ARG A 92 -4.23 7.14 -5.63
N ASN A 93 -4.97 6.10 -5.22
CA ASN A 93 -5.02 5.66 -3.82
C ASN A 93 -3.66 5.21 -3.29
N VAL A 94 -2.89 4.48 -4.11
CA VAL A 94 -1.53 4.05 -3.74
C VAL A 94 -0.61 5.26 -3.58
N GLN A 95 -0.66 6.21 -4.51
CA GLN A 95 0.13 7.44 -4.45
C GLN A 95 -0.21 8.29 -3.22
N LEU A 96 -1.51 8.51 -2.95
CA LEU A 96 -1.95 9.25 -1.76
C LEU A 96 -1.51 8.59 -0.45
N ARG A 97 -1.54 7.25 -0.38
CA ARG A 97 -1.04 6.52 0.79
C ARG A 97 0.46 6.68 0.95
N GLN A 98 1.23 6.61 -0.14
CA GLN A 98 2.68 6.81 -0.10
C GLN A 98 3.03 8.22 0.36
N GLN A 99 2.37 9.25 -0.18
CA GLN A 99 2.55 10.63 0.26
C GLN A 99 2.24 10.80 1.75
N ALA A 100 1.10 10.29 2.22
CA ALA A 100 0.73 10.37 3.63
C ALA A 100 1.75 9.66 4.56
N SER A 101 2.37 8.56 4.10
CA SER A 101 3.40 7.86 4.87
C SER A 101 4.70 8.67 4.94
N VAL A 102 5.09 9.34 3.84
CA VAL A 102 6.24 10.24 3.80
C VAL A 102 6.02 11.46 4.70
N ASP A 103 4.85 12.08 4.63
CA ASP A 103 4.50 13.24 5.44
C ASP A 103 4.57 12.93 6.95
N ILE A 104 4.12 11.75 7.36
CA ILE A 104 4.22 11.30 8.76
C ILE A 104 5.68 11.20 9.19
N LEU A 105 6.55 10.59 8.38
CA LEU A 105 7.97 10.47 8.72
C LEU A 105 8.65 11.83 8.79
N GLN A 106 8.35 12.76 7.89
CA GLN A 106 8.90 14.10 7.88
C GLN A 106 8.41 14.95 9.07
N SER A 107 7.18 14.71 9.53
CA SER A 107 6.63 15.40 10.70
C SER A 107 7.11 14.81 12.03
N MET A 108 7.71 13.63 12.03
CA MET A 108 8.24 13.02 13.24
C MET A 108 9.50 13.75 13.74
N PRO A 109 9.61 13.96 15.05
CA PRO A 109 10.83 14.51 15.60
C PRO A 109 12.00 13.54 15.38
N GLY A 110 13.11 14.10 14.95
CA GLY A 110 14.35 13.38 14.63
C GLY A 110 15.23 13.13 15.85
N GLN A 111 16.49 12.80 15.54
CA GLN A 111 17.48 12.38 16.51
C GLN A 111 17.80 13.48 17.54
N ASP A 112 17.89 14.75 17.15
CA ASP A 112 18.23 15.86 18.07
C ASP A 112 17.17 16.01 19.15
N HIS A 113 15.90 16.02 18.77
CA HIS A 113 14.78 16.09 19.70
C HIS A 113 14.69 14.84 20.60
N PHE A 114 15.13 13.70 20.11
CA PHE A 114 15.21 12.47 20.91
C PHE A 114 16.21 12.59 22.03
N TRP A 115 17.43 13.08 21.75
CA TRP A 115 18.46 13.22 22.78
C TRP A 115 18.04 14.19 23.88
N ASP A 116 17.49 15.33 23.50
CA ASP A 116 17.00 16.32 24.47
C ASP A 116 15.89 15.73 25.36
N ARG A 117 14.95 15.00 24.73
CA ARG A 117 13.86 14.38 25.48
C ARG A 117 14.33 13.27 26.39
N LEU A 118 15.23 12.41 25.93
CA LEU A 118 15.78 11.32 26.73
C LEU A 118 16.50 11.86 27.96
N ALA A 119 17.37 12.87 27.78
CA ALA A 119 18.08 13.51 28.88
C ALA A 119 17.13 14.16 29.91
N MET A 120 16.11 14.84 29.42
CA MET A 120 15.10 15.48 30.26
C MET A 120 14.31 14.45 31.08
N GLU A 121 13.79 13.40 30.44
CA GLU A 121 12.98 12.37 31.11
C GLU A 121 13.82 11.51 32.05
N HIS A 122 15.07 11.23 31.72
CA HIS A 122 15.99 10.52 32.60
C HIS A 122 16.28 11.36 33.88
N ARG A 123 16.54 12.66 33.74
CA ARG A 123 16.75 13.58 34.89
C ARG A 123 15.46 13.63 35.76
N ARG A 124 14.28 13.68 35.11
CA ARG A 124 13.01 13.66 35.82
C ARG A 124 12.80 12.35 36.58
N ALA A 125 13.11 11.21 35.95
CA ALA A 125 13.02 9.89 36.57
C ALA A 125 13.95 9.77 37.79
N MET A 126 15.17 10.23 37.69
CA MET A 126 16.10 10.29 38.82
C MET A 126 15.57 11.13 39.98
N THR A 127 15.10 12.35 39.70
CA THR A 127 14.66 13.29 40.74
C THR A 127 13.38 12.79 41.44
N MET A 128 12.48 12.14 40.70
CA MET A 128 11.21 11.68 41.23
C MET A 128 11.24 10.22 41.68
N HIS A 129 12.35 9.53 41.60
CA HIS A 129 12.51 8.09 41.85
C HIS A 129 11.51 7.23 41.06
N LYS A 130 11.27 7.61 39.80
CA LYS A 130 10.40 6.89 38.89
C LYS A 130 11.20 6.10 37.86
N THR A 131 10.51 5.19 37.21
CA THR A 131 11.06 4.37 36.13
C THR A 131 10.95 5.09 34.77
N LEU A 132 11.87 4.79 33.87
CA LEU A 132 11.83 5.23 32.48
C LEU A 132 12.16 4.07 31.58
N SER A 133 11.33 3.82 30.58
CA SER A 133 11.61 2.78 29.58
C SER A 133 11.85 3.39 28.20
N LEU A 134 12.78 2.80 27.48
CA LEU A 134 13.11 3.08 26.09
C LEU A 134 12.86 1.83 25.25
N LEU A 135 12.03 1.95 24.22
CA LEU A 135 11.87 0.91 23.22
C LEU A 135 12.60 1.34 21.95
N LEU A 136 13.42 0.44 21.41
CA LEU A 136 14.06 0.63 20.12
C LEU A 136 13.46 -0.36 19.13
N VAL A 137 12.86 0.16 18.08
CA VAL A 137 12.21 -0.62 17.02
C VAL A 137 13.09 -0.55 15.79
N GLN A 138 13.73 -1.67 15.48
CA GLN A 138 14.58 -1.80 14.31
C GLN A 138 13.88 -2.56 13.19
N SER A 139 13.86 -1.98 11.99
CA SER A 139 13.38 -2.68 10.81
C SER A 139 14.50 -3.51 10.20
N LYS A 140 14.30 -4.83 10.09
CA LYS A 140 15.21 -5.74 9.39
C LYS A 140 14.57 -6.19 8.10
N ARG A 141 15.28 -6.03 7.01
CA ARG A 141 14.84 -6.48 5.69
C ARG A 141 15.39 -7.86 5.37
N GLY A 142 14.56 -8.69 4.75
CA GLY A 142 15.06 -9.81 3.98
C GLY A 142 15.83 -9.28 2.76
N SER A 143 16.82 -10.00 2.29
CA SER A 143 17.84 -9.66 1.27
C SER A 143 17.33 -9.23 -0.13
N SER A 144 16.09 -8.77 -0.28
CA SER A 144 15.60 -8.27 -1.55
C SER A 144 15.94 -6.79 -1.70
N THR A 145 16.73 -6.47 -2.70
CA THR A 145 17.12 -5.14 -3.18
C THR A 145 15.86 -4.33 -3.54
N GLY A 146 15.16 -3.80 -2.54
CA GLY A 146 13.95 -3.01 -2.74
C GLY A 146 14.29 -1.53 -2.94
N ASN A 147 13.55 -0.86 -3.83
CA ASN A 147 13.65 0.57 -4.09
C ASN A 147 13.52 1.38 -2.79
N ALA A 148 14.31 2.46 -2.66
CA ALA A 148 14.27 3.37 -1.50
C ALA A 148 12.87 3.88 -1.17
N GLU A 149 12.02 4.10 -2.18
CA GLU A 149 10.61 4.52 -2.03
C GLU A 149 9.75 3.53 -1.25
N LYS A 150 9.92 2.20 -1.49
CA LYS A 150 9.20 1.17 -0.74
C LYS A 150 9.59 1.13 0.73
N ASN A 151 10.83 1.49 1.00
CA ASN A 151 11.36 1.53 2.36
C ASN A 151 10.75 2.69 3.15
N THR A 152 10.68 3.85 2.53
CA THR A 152 10.05 5.04 3.12
C THR A 152 8.55 4.80 3.39
N ALA A 153 7.85 4.14 2.48
CA ALA A 153 6.45 3.76 2.67
C ALA A 153 6.28 2.78 3.85
N ALA A 154 7.13 1.74 3.95
CA ALA A 154 7.10 0.78 5.06
C ALA A 154 7.38 1.44 6.41
N ALA A 155 8.38 2.34 6.45
CA ALA A 155 8.71 3.11 7.64
C ALA A 155 7.57 4.04 8.05
N GLY A 156 6.92 4.73 7.09
CA GLY A 156 5.78 5.60 7.36
C GLY A 156 4.55 4.84 7.87
N ASP A 157 4.25 3.69 7.29
CA ASP A 157 3.15 2.83 7.77
C ASP A 157 3.45 2.28 9.17
N ALA A 158 4.71 1.92 9.46
CA ALA A 158 5.13 1.49 10.79
C ALA A 158 5.00 2.64 11.81
N ALA A 159 5.47 3.83 11.47
CA ALA A 159 5.35 5.02 12.30
C ALA A 159 3.88 5.32 12.66
N LYS A 160 2.99 5.27 11.67
CA LYS A 160 1.55 5.46 11.84
C LYS A 160 0.92 4.39 12.73
N ALA A 161 1.30 3.13 12.54
CA ALA A 161 0.80 2.01 13.34
C ALA A 161 1.21 2.17 14.81
N MET A 162 2.49 2.50 15.07
CA MET A 162 3.01 2.71 16.40
C MET A 162 2.37 3.91 17.10
N SER A 163 2.27 5.07 16.44
CA SER A 163 1.70 6.30 17.02
C SER A 163 0.27 6.12 17.53
N ARG A 164 -0.52 5.24 16.90
CA ARG A 164 -1.92 4.99 17.29
C ARG A 164 -2.07 4.26 18.63
N LYS A 165 -1.02 3.57 19.08
CA LYS A 165 -1.05 2.73 20.28
C LYS A 165 -0.29 3.31 21.45
N LEU A 166 0.41 4.40 21.24
CA LEU A 166 1.12 5.12 22.28
C LEU A 166 0.15 6.04 23.06
N ARG A 167 0.48 6.27 24.31
CA ARG A 167 -0.23 7.22 25.17
C ARG A 167 0.21 8.66 24.81
N PRO A 168 -0.55 9.69 25.18
CA PRO A 168 -0.16 11.08 24.97
C PRO A 168 1.15 11.48 25.69
N THR A 169 1.52 10.74 26.74
CA THR A 169 2.77 10.93 27.48
C THR A 169 3.98 10.27 26.81
N ASP A 170 3.72 9.25 25.98
CA ASP A 170 4.75 8.51 25.27
C ASP A 170 5.18 9.31 24.04
N SER A 171 6.44 9.22 23.69
CA SER A 171 6.98 9.97 22.56
C SER A 171 7.70 9.02 21.61
N ILE A 172 7.47 9.19 20.31
CA ILE A 172 8.12 8.41 19.25
C ILE A 172 9.01 9.32 18.41
N TYR A 173 10.18 8.79 18.02
CA TYR A 173 11.23 9.49 17.28
C TYR A 173 11.71 8.64 16.11
N ASN A 174 12.03 9.29 15.02
CA ASN A 174 12.67 8.67 13.87
C ASN A 174 14.18 8.94 13.95
N LEU A 175 14.98 7.95 14.36
CA LEU A 175 16.43 8.09 14.51
C LEU A 175 17.17 7.86 13.20
N SER A 176 16.66 6.92 12.38
CA SER A 176 17.19 6.63 11.05
C SER A 176 16.07 5.97 10.22
N PRO A 177 16.23 5.81 8.90
CA PRO A 177 15.21 5.17 8.06
C PRO A 177 14.72 3.80 8.53
N ASP A 178 15.54 3.11 9.32
CA ASP A 178 15.28 1.75 9.78
C ASP A 178 15.16 1.65 11.32
N ILE A 179 15.26 2.77 12.06
CA ILE A 179 15.29 2.76 13.54
C ILE A 179 14.35 3.81 14.10
N PHE A 180 13.41 3.38 14.92
CA PHE A 180 12.53 4.24 15.72
C PHE A 180 12.86 4.07 17.21
N ALA A 181 12.77 5.16 17.95
CA ALA A 181 12.84 5.15 19.41
C ALA A 181 11.51 5.58 20.01
N VAL A 182 11.07 4.88 21.04
CA VAL A 182 9.88 5.24 21.82
C VAL A 182 10.28 5.43 23.28
N VAL A 183 10.06 6.63 23.79
CA VAL A 183 10.32 7.00 25.18
C VAL A 183 9.02 6.84 25.95
N LEU A 184 9.06 6.03 27.02
CA LEU A 184 7.92 5.70 27.89
C LEU A 184 8.20 6.21 29.31
N PRO A 185 7.81 7.44 29.64
CA PRO A 185 7.97 7.96 30.99
C PRO A 185 7.13 7.17 32.02
N GLU A 186 7.66 7.05 33.22
CA GLU A 186 6.96 6.39 34.34
C GLU A 186 6.49 4.95 34.03
N SER A 187 7.25 4.24 33.19
CA SER A 187 6.94 2.89 32.77
C SER A 187 8.03 1.93 33.25
N ASP A 188 7.62 0.90 33.98
CA ASP A 188 8.49 -0.19 34.41
C ASP A 188 8.73 -1.21 33.29
N THR A 189 9.60 -2.19 33.54
CA THR A 189 9.95 -3.23 32.58
C THR A 189 8.75 -4.05 32.12
N LEU A 190 7.81 -4.34 33.05
CA LEU A 190 6.63 -5.15 32.73
C LEU A 190 5.69 -4.39 31.78
N ASN A 191 5.38 -3.15 32.12
CA ASN A 191 4.54 -2.28 31.30
C ASN A 191 5.19 -2.00 29.93
N ALA A 192 6.50 -1.78 29.90
CA ALA A 192 7.25 -1.58 28.65
C ALA A 192 7.19 -2.82 27.73
N LYS A 193 7.33 -4.02 28.31
CA LYS A 193 7.16 -5.29 27.53
C LYS A 193 5.74 -5.45 27.00
N GLN A 194 4.71 -5.04 27.76
CA GLN A 194 3.34 -5.05 27.27
C GLN A 194 3.12 -4.06 26.13
N VAL A 195 3.71 -2.87 26.21
CA VAL A 195 3.69 -1.90 25.10
C VAL A 195 4.41 -2.48 23.89
N ALA A 196 5.60 -3.07 24.07
CA ALA A 196 6.35 -3.71 22.99
C ALA A 196 5.54 -4.81 22.30
N ALA A 197 4.87 -5.69 23.07
CA ALA A 197 3.99 -6.73 22.51
C ALA A 197 2.83 -6.15 21.70
N ARG A 198 2.18 -5.09 22.21
CA ARG A 198 1.10 -4.40 21.47
C ARG A 198 1.63 -3.76 20.18
N LEU A 199 2.79 -3.12 20.20
CA LEU A 199 3.40 -2.55 19.00
C LEU A 199 3.77 -3.64 17.99
N GLN A 200 4.25 -4.79 18.45
CA GLN A 200 4.59 -5.91 17.58
C GLN A 200 3.35 -6.49 16.86
N GLU A 201 2.20 -6.56 17.53
CA GLU A 201 0.93 -6.94 16.89
C GLU A 201 0.45 -5.91 15.86
N GLU A 202 0.57 -4.61 16.17
CA GLU A 202 0.21 -3.55 15.22
C GLU A 202 1.15 -3.46 14.00
N LEU A 203 2.39 -3.88 14.15
CA LEU A 203 3.36 -3.96 13.06
C LEU A 203 3.18 -5.20 12.17
N ARG A 204 2.40 -6.19 12.62
CA ARG A 204 2.13 -7.43 11.86
C ARG A 204 1.53 -7.20 10.47
N PRO A 205 0.51 -6.33 10.28
CA PRO A 205 -0.01 -6.00 8.95
C PRO A 205 1.03 -5.31 8.06
N VAL A 206 1.84 -4.41 8.64
CA VAL A 206 2.91 -3.70 7.93
C VAL A 206 3.97 -4.69 7.44
N ARG A 207 4.36 -5.64 8.31
CA ARG A 207 5.25 -6.76 7.95
C ARG A 207 4.70 -7.57 6.78
N ALA A 208 3.42 -7.94 6.83
CA ALA A 208 2.78 -8.73 5.77
C ALA A 208 2.72 -7.98 4.44
N MET A 209 2.51 -6.66 4.49
CA MET A 209 2.39 -5.80 3.30
C MET A 209 3.74 -5.52 2.64
N HIS A 210 4.78 -5.23 3.42
CA HIS A 210 6.08 -4.75 2.91
C HIS A 210 7.18 -5.81 2.97
N GLY A 211 6.96 -6.97 3.62
CA GLY A 211 7.97 -8.01 3.79
C GLY A 211 9.11 -7.63 4.75
N THR A 212 8.89 -6.60 5.60
CA THR A 212 9.87 -6.07 6.55
C THR A 212 9.63 -6.67 7.93
N THR A 213 10.65 -7.18 8.60
CA THR A 213 10.55 -7.65 9.99
C THR A 213 10.94 -6.55 10.95
N PHE A 214 10.26 -6.48 12.09
CA PHE A 214 10.54 -5.50 13.13
C PHE A 214 11.02 -6.22 14.39
N GLU A 215 12.16 -5.80 14.91
CA GLU A 215 12.67 -6.22 16.21
C GLU A 215 12.50 -5.08 17.20
N ILE A 216 11.98 -5.40 18.39
CA ILE A 216 11.78 -4.42 19.46
C ILE A 216 12.63 -4.82 20.65
N SER A 217 13.56 -3.96 21.04
CA SER A 217 14.32 -4.09 22.27
C SER A 217 13.80 -3.14 23.34
N VAL A 218 13.84 -3.58 24.59
CA VAL A 218 13.31 -2.85 25.74
C VAL A 218 14.45 -2.58 26.72
N HIS A 219 14.68 -1.31 27.03
CA HIS A 219 15.67 -0.87 28.00
C HIS A 219 14.97 -0.05 29.07
N ASN A 220 15.21 -0.39 30.34
CA ASN A 220 14.54 0.26 31.46
C ASN A 220 15.55 0.83 32.46
N TYR A 221 15.29 2.03 32.95
CA TYR A 221 15.93 2.64 34.09
C TYR A 221 15.05 2.44 35.32
N PRO A 222 15.57 1.98 36.47
CA PRO A 222 16.97 1.68 36.75
C PRO A 222 17.37 0.20 36.57
N GLU A 223 16.49 -0.68 36.10
CA GLU A 223 16.73 -2.14 36.12
C GLU A 223 17.83 -2.59 35.14
N HIS A 224 17.77 -2.10 33.89
CA HIS A 224 18.70 -2.53 32.84
C HIS A 224 19.84 -1.52 32.65
N VAL A 225 19.57 -0.25 32.90
CA VAL A 225 20.48 0.86 32.64
C VAL A 225 20.46 1.79 33.83
N ARG A 226 21.67 2.26 34.27
CA ARG A 226 21.81 3.10 35.46
C ARG A 226 22.04 4.58 35.14
N SER A 227 22.45 4.90 33.93
CA SER A 227 22.76 6.27 33.50
C SER A 227 22.15 6.60 32.13
N SER A 228 21.95 7.90 31.85
CA SER A 228 21.55 8.35 30.52
C SER A 228 22.60 8.00 29.47
N HIS A 229 23.87 8.02 29.84
CA HIS A 229 24.98 7.71 28.95
C HIS A 229 24.96 6.25 28.47
N GLU A 230 24.62 5.30 29.36
CA GLU A 230 24.44 3.91 28.95
C GLU A 230 23.26 3.76 27.97
N MET A 231 22.14 4.49 28.18
CA MET A 231 21.04 4.52 27.21
C MET A 231 21.46 5.08 25.86
N GLU A 232 22.22 6.17 25.88
CA GLU A 232 22.78 6.78 24.67
C GLU A 232 23.70 5.83 23.92
N ASP A 233 24.58 5.12 24.62
CA ASP A 233 25.52 4.18 24.02
C ASP A 233 24.82 3.01 23.36
N ILE A 234 23.74 2.50 23.96
CA ILE A 234 22.88 1.48 23.35
C ILE A 234 22.31 1.98 22.03
N VAL A 235 21.73 3.18 22.02
CA VAL A 235 21.15 3.77 20.81
C VAL A 235 22.23 4.03 19.76
N LYS A 236 23.38 4.61 20.16
CA LYS A 236 24.52 4.87 19.26
C LYS A 236 25.07 3.60 18.64
N SER A 237 25.05 2.48 19.37
CA SER A 237 25.52 1.19 18.84
C SER A 237 24.67 0.66 17.70
N LEU A 238 23.38 1.05 17.64
CA LEU A 238 22.44 0.65 16.60
C LEU A 238 22.43 1.59 15.39
N LEU A 239 22.89 2.83 15.57
CA LEU A 239 22.95 3.82 14.48
C LEU A 239 24.11 3.48 13.52
N PRO A 240 23.91 3.64 12.20
CA PRO A 240 24.97 3.44 11.21
C PRO A 240 26.11 4.46 11.43
N ASP A 241 27.35 4.04 11.18
CA ASP A 241 28.58 4.82 11.48
C ASP A 241 28.63 6.23 10.86
N THR A 242 27.92 6.46 9.78
CA THR A 242 27.83 7.77 9.11
C THR A 242 27.16 8.85 9.96
N GLN A 243 26.37 8.49 10.96
CA GLN A 243 25.66 9.44 11.84
C GLN A 243 26.37 9.64 13.19
N LYS A 244 27.47 8.92 13.43
CA LYS A 244 28.25 9.08 14.68
C LYS A 244 29.15 10.34 14.70
N THR A 245 29.35 10.99 13.55
CA THR A 245 30.39 12.03 13.37
C THR A 245 29.89 13.46 13.59
N ASP A 246 28.58 13.73 13.70
CA ASP A 246 28.03 15.08 13.80
C ASP A 246 27.65 15.52 15.22
N LEU A 247 28.41 15.09 16.25
CA LEU A 247 28.31 15.72 17.56
C LEU A 247 29.23 16.96 17.56
N PRO A 248 28.70 18.16 17.84
CA PRO A 248 29.55 19.35 17.99
C PRO A 248 30.53 19.14 19.15
N VAL A 249 31.79 19.06 18.81
CA VAL A 249 32.88 19.09 19.81
C VAL A 249 32.72 20.39 20.59
N PRO A 250 32.61 20.38 21.93
CA PRO A 250 32.60 21.61 22.70
C PRO A 250 33.93 22.33 22.48
N VAL A 251 33.87 23.50 21.84
CA VAL A 251 35.01 24.39 21.68
C VAL A 251 35.40 24.85 23.08
N GLY A 252 36.45 24.25 23.61
CA GLY A 252 37.06 24.70 24.85
C GLY A 252 37.57 26.12 24.65
N THR A 253 36.97 27.05 25.35
CA THR A 253 37.53 28.41 25.54
C THR A 253 38.77 28.29 26.40
N ALA A 254 39.89 28.60 25.78
CA ALA A 254 41.14 28.92 26.48
C ALA A 254 41.05 30.33 27.09
#